data_ef5cf69678c6ba3cb1f2cc9953d0d61b
#
_entry.id   ef5cf69678c6ba3cb1f2cc9953d0d61b
#
_cell.length_a   1.000
_cell.length_b   1.000
_cell.length_c   1.000
_cell.angle_alpha   90.00
_cell.angle_beta   90.00
_cell.angle_gamma   90.00
#
_symmetry.space_group_name_H-M   'P 1'
#
loop_
_entity.id
_entity.type
_entity.pdbx_description
1 polymer ?
#
loop_
_entity_poly.entity_id
_entity_poly.type
_entity_poly.pdbx_seq_one_letter_code
_entity_poly.pdbx_strand_id
1 'polypeptide(L)'
;DTILAMFKKVQGDFQKLSPKEQREKMENEAGSGMREMLDYCYAGKEKFKLILCSSEGTKYENLIHEMVEIEVDATHKFAYTMQKLGYPEYEIDPTLEHMLVSGLFSAFFEVIIHDIPYEDAVKYTEELRDFYSAGWKKIMGF
;
A
#
# COMPACT_ATOMS: atom_id res chain seq x y z
N ASP A 1 14.07 -9.33 4.12
CA ASP A 1 14.17 -7.94 3.77
C ASP A 1 13.43 -7.05 4.77
N THR A 2 14.07 -5.99 5.20
CA THR A 2 13.56 -5.14 6.29
C THR A 2 12.32 -4.34 5.92
N ILE A 3 12.20 -3.88 4.67
CA ILE A 3 11.01 -3.15 4.24
C ILE A 3 9.80 -4.08 4.19
N LEU A 4 9.98 -5.32 3.78
CA LEU A 4 8.92 -6.31 3.77
C LEU A 4 8.45 -6.63 5.18
N ALA A 5 9.39 -6.75 6.13
CA ALA A 5 9.05 -6.97 7.53
C ALA A 5 8.23 -5.81 8.09
N MET A 6 8.61 -4.59 7.76
CA MET A 6 7.87 -3.41 8.18
C MET A 6 6.47 -3.38 7.57
N PHE A 7 6.36 -3.67 6.28
CA PHE A 7 5.09 -3.69 5.60
C PHE A 7 4.15 -4.75 6.19
N LYS A 8 4.67 -5.94 6.46
CA LYS A 8 3.91 -7.00 7.14
C LYS A 8 3.42 -6.57 8.51
N LYS A 9 4.26 -5.85 9.26
CA LYS A 9 3.88 -5.34 10.58
C LYS A 9 2.73 -4.34 10.48
N VAL A 10 2.81 -3.40 9.54
CA VAL A 10 1.76 -2.41 9.32
C VAL A 10 0.44 -3.10 8.98
N GLN A 11 0.47 -4.07 8.08
CA GLN A 11 -0.73 -4.81 7.70
C GLN A 11 -1.27 -5.65 8.87
N GLY A 12 -0.39 -6.29 9.62
CA GLY A 12 -0.79 -7.09 10.78
C GLY A 12 -1.44 -6.24 11.88
N ASP A 13 -0.90 -5.08 12.16
CA ASP A 13 -1.47 -4.17 13.15
C ASP A 13 -2.88 -3.72 12.73
N PHE A 14 -3.07 -3.40 11.46
CA PHE A 14 -4.39 -3.04 10.94
C PHE A 14 -5.38 -4.19 11.09
N GLN A 15 -4.96 -5.40 10.79
CA GLN A 15 -5.83 -6.59 10.88
C GLN A 15 -6.27 -6.93 12.29
N LYS A 16 -5.56 -6.44 13.30
CA LYS A 16 -5.93 -6.63 14.72
C LYS A 16 -7.06 -5.71 15.18
N LEU A 17 -7.36 -4.67 14.40
CA LEU A 17 -8.43 -3.75 14.75
C LEU A 17 -9.79 -4.42 14.56
N SER A 18 -10.81 -3.93 15.30
CA SER A 18 -12.16 -4.41 15.11
C SER A 18 -12.66 -4.04 13.70
N PRO A 19 -13.69 -4.72 13.17
CA PRO A 19 -14.24 -4.36 11.86
C PRO A 19 -14.63 -2.89 11.75
N LYS A 20 -15.23 -2.35 12.79
CA LYS A 20 -15.63 -0.94 12.81
C LYS A 20 -14.43 -0.01 12.77
N GLU A 21 -13.39 -0.31 13.56
CA GLU A 21 -12.16 0.47 13.57
C GLU A 21 -11.44 0.41 12.21
N GLN A 22 -11.42 -0.73 11.57
CA GLN A 22 -10.84 -0.87 10.23
C GLN A 22 -11.58 0.01 9.24
N ARG A 23 -12.90 0.04 9.30
CA ARG A 23 -13.70 0.88 8.42
C ARG A 23 -13.44 2.37 8.64
N GLU A 24 -13.38 2.78 9.89
CA GLU A 24 -13.10 4.18 10.25
C GLU A 24 -11.71 4.60 9.79
N LYS A 25 -10.72 3.72 9.96
CA LYS A 25 -9.34 4.02 9.58
C LYS A 25 -9.20 4.16 8.07
N MET A 26 -9.95 3.39 7.31
CA MET A 26 -9.99 3.53 5.86
C MET A 26 -10.47 4.92 5.43
N GLU A 27 -11.42 5.51 6.17
CA GLU A 27 -11.96 6.84 5.85
C GLU A 27 -11.05 7.97 6.30
N ASN A 28 -10.55 7.89 7.53
CA ASN A 28 -10.01 9.06 8.22
C ASN A 28 -8.50 9.07 8.42
N GLU A 29 -7.86 7.91 8.55
CA GLU A 29 -6.42 7.83 8.78
C GLU A 29 -5.72 7.05 7.71
N ALA A 30 -6.22 7.25 6.67
CA ALA A 30 -5.90 6.57 5.53
C ALA A 30 -4.45 6.51 5.17
N GLY A 31 -3.72 7.48 5.48
CA GLY A 31 -2.33 7.51 5.09
C GLY A 31 -1.35 7.00 6.13
N SER A 32 -1.79 6.57 7.32
CA SER A 32 -0.83 6.30 8.38
C SER A 32 0.16 5.17 8.05
N GLY A 33 -0.32 4.06 7.52
CA GLY A 33 0.56 2.96 7.12
C GLY A 33 1.51 3.35 5.99
N MET A 34 1.01 4.04 5.00
CA MET A 34 1.82 4.54 3.89
C MET A 34 2.83 5.58 4.38
N ARG A 35 2.45 6.41 5.34
CA ARG A 35 3.35 7.39 5.94
C ARG A 35 4.50 6.71 6.69
N GLU A 36 4.21 5.65 7.45
CA GLU A 36 5.25 4.89 8.12
C GLU A 36 6.23 4.30 7.13
N MET A 37 5.74 3.77 6.02
CA MET A 37 6.59 3.23 4.96
C MET A 37 7.43 4.32 4.31
N LEU A 38 6.85 5.48 4.07
CA LEU A 38 7.56 6.61 3.49
C LEU A 38 8.71 7.05 4.41
N ASP A 39 8.43 7.20 5.70
CA ASP A 39 9.43 7.61 6.67
C ASP A 39 10.56 6.59 6.77
N TYR A 40 10.20 5.30 6.76
CA TYR A 40 11.20 4.23 6.75
C TYR A 40 12.10 4.32 5.52
N CYS A 41 11.53 4.52 4.34
CA CYS A 41 12.29 4.61 3.11
C CYS A 41 13.18 5.85 3.08
N TYR A 42 12.69 6.98 3.59
CA TYR A 42 13.49 8.20 3.61
C TYR A 42 14.61 8.16 4.64
N ALA A 43 14.46 7.42 5.73
CA ALA A 43 15.54 7.23 6.70
C ALA A 43 16.73 6.49 6.07
N GLY A 44 16.50 5.62 5.09
CA GLY A 44 17.55 4.91 4.36
C GLY A 44 17.52 5.20 2.86
N LYS A 45 17.19 6.42 2.47
CA LYS A 45 16.89 6.81 1.09
C LYS A 45 17.94 6.38 0.08
N GLU A 46 19.22 6.63 0.36
CA GLU A 46 20.30 6.31 -0.57
C GLU A 46 20.39 4.80 -0.79
N LYS A 47 20.22 4.02 0.26
CA LYS A 47 20.26 2.56 0.19
C LYS A 47 19.07 2.03 -0.63
N PHE A 48 17.88 2.58 -0.38
CA PHE A 48 16.70 2.18 -1.15
C PHE A 48 16.81 2.56 -2.60
N LYS A 49 17.32 3.75 -2.89
CA LYS A 49 17.50 4.20 -4.26
C LYS A 49 18.41 3.25 -5.03
N LEU A 50 19.47 2.75 -4.40
CA LEU A 50 20.34 1.76 -5.03
C LEU A 50 19.59 0.48 -5.41
N ILE A 51 18.71 0.00 -4.54
CA ILE A 51 17.89 -1.18 -4.80
C ILE A 51 16.92 -0.92 -5.95
N LEU A 52 16.23 0.21 -5.91
CA LEU A 52 15.19 0.55 -6.87
C LEU A 52 15.74 0.87 -8.25
N CYS A 53 16.95 1.42 -8.32
CA CYS A 53 17.58 1.87 -9.56
C CYS A 53 18.72 0.97 -10.02
N SER A 54 18.86 -0.25 -9.45
CA SER A 54 19.92 -1.16 -9.86
C SER A 54 19.74 -1.55 -11.32
N SER A 55 20.85 -1.68 -12.03
CA SER A 55 20.86 -1.98 -13.46
C SER A 55 20.20 -3.31 -13.84
N GLU A 56 20.13 -4.23 -12.90
CA GLU A 56 19.55 -5.54 -13.14
C GLU A 56 18.01 -5.56 -13.06
N GLY A 57 17.42 -4.62 -12.32
CA GLY A 57 15.96 -4.54 -12.16
C GLY A 57 15.32 -5.68 -11.38
N THR A 58 15.98 -6.81 -11.27
CA THR A 58 15.43 -8.03 -10.67
C THR A 58 15.03 -7.85 -9.20
N LYS A 59 15.86 -7.17 -8.43
CA LYS A 59 15.57 -6.94 -7.01
C LYS A 59 14.34 -6.06 -6.82
N TYR A 60 14.20 -5.05 -7.65
CA TYR A 60 13.05 -4.16 -7.60
C TYR A 60 11.78 -4.91 -8.00
N GLU A 61 11.83 -5.67 -9.08
CA GLU A 61 10.69 -6.46 -9.53
C GLU A 61 10.25 -7.47 -8.48
N ASN A 62 11.21 -8.15 -7.85
CA ASN A 62 10.91 -9.09 -6.77
C ASN A 62 10.28 -8.41 -5.57
N LEU A 63 10.78 -7.22 -5.20
CA LEU A 63 10.24 -6.46 -4.09
C LEU A 63 8.78 -6.08 -4.36
N ILE A 64 8.49 -5.54 -5.55
CA ILE A 64 7.13 -5.19 -5.95
C ILE A 64 6.23 -6.43 -5.91
N HIS A 65 6.70 -7.55 -6.48
CA HIS A 65 5.92 -8.78 -6.50
C HIS A 65 5.52 -9.25 -5.08
N GLU A 66 6.48 -9.26 -4.17
CA GLU A 66 6.21 -9.67 -2.79
C GLU A 66 5.27 -8.69 -2.07
N MET A 67 5.44 -7.39 -2.29
CA MET A 67 4.54 -6.39 -1.71
C MET A 67 3.12 -6.51 -2.27
N VAL A 68 2.99 -6.80 -3.55
CA VAL A 68 1.68 -7.03 -4.17
C VAL A 68 0.99 -8.22 -3.52
N GLU A 69 1.68 -9.33 -3.32
CA GLU A 69 1.10 -10.51 -2.69
C GLU A 69 0.60 -10.21 -1.27
N ILE A 70 1.39 -9.48 -0.50
CA ILE A 70 1.01 -9.10 0.87
C ILE A 70 -0.23 -8.19 0.84
N GLU A 71 -0.25 -7.21 -0.05
CA GLU A 71 -1.35 -6.26 -0.14
C GLU A 71 -2.64 -6.91 -0.66
N VAL A 72 -2.54 -7.79 -1.64
CA VAL A 72 -3.71 -8.53 -2.15
C VAL A 72 -4.31 -9.38 -1.05
N ASP A 73 -3.48 -10.11 -0.29
CA ASP A 73 -3.96 -10.90 0.83
C ASP A 73 -4.63 -10.02 1.89
N ALA A 74 -4.01 -8.90 2.23
CA ALA A 74 -4.56 -7.95 3.20
C ALA A 74 -5.87 -7.34 2.71
N THR A 75 -5.98 -7.03 1.42
CA THR A 75 -7.19 -6.48 0.82
C THR A 75 -8.35 -7.48 0.92
N HIS A 76 -8.09 -8.76 0.64
CA HIS A 76 -9.11 -9.79 0.75
C HIS A 76 -9.57 -9.99 2.19
N LYS A 77 -8.65 -9.94 3.14
CA LYS A 77 -8.99 -10.01 4.57
C LYS A 77 -9.84 -8.83 5.00
N PHE A 78 -9.49 -7.64 4.57
CA PHE A 78 -10.27 -6.43 4.85
C PHE A 78 -11.66 -6.53 4.25
N ALA A 79 -11.77 -6.93 2.99
CA ALA A 79 -13.06 -7.08 2.32
C ALA A 79 -13.96 -8.11 3.04
N TYR A 80 -13.38 -9.23 3.47
CA TYR A 80 -14.12 -10.23 4.24
C TYR A 80 -14.63 -9.64 5.55
N THR A 81 -13.79 -8.85 6.24
CA THR A 81 -14.17 -8.16 7.47
C THR A 81 -15.32 -7.17 7.22
N MET A 82 -15.28 -6.46 6.10
CA MET A 82 -16.34 -5.51 5.74
C MET A 82 -17.67 -6.20 5.46
N GLN A 83 -17.66 -7.43 4.96
CA GLN A 83 -18.89 -8.19 4.77
C GLN A 83 -19.61 -8.39 6.11
N LYS A 84 -18.88 -8.54 7.20
CA LYS A 84 -19.47 -8.66 8.54
C LYS A 84 -20.19 -7.40 8.97
N LEU A 85 -19.87 -6.26 8.38
CA LEU A 85 -20.54 -4.99 8.61
C LEU A 85 -21.68 -4.73 7.61
N GLY A 86 -21.97 -5.70 6.72
CA GLY A 86 -23.06 -5.59 5.77
C GLY A 86 -22.68 -5.08 4.40
N TYR A 87 -21.39 -4.90 4.12
CA TYR A 87 -20.96 -4.49 2.78
C TYR A 87 -21.02 -5.65 1.80
N PRO A 88 -21.15 -5.35 0.49
CA PRO A 88 -21.21 -6.40 -0.54
C PRO A 88 -19.98 -7.29 -0.56
N GLU A 89 -20.13 -8.46 -1.15
CA GLU A 89 -19.00 -9.34 -1.41
C GLU A 89 -18.03 -8.66 -2.37
N TYR A 90 -16.74 -8.78 -2.08
CA TYR A 90 -15.68 -8.21 -2.91
C TYR A 90 -15.41 -9.12 -4.09
N GLU A 91 -15.70 -8.62 -5.27
CA GLU A 91 -15.46 -9.35 -6.51
C GLU A 91 -14.62 -8.49 -7.45
N ILE A 92 -13.49 -9.02 -7.86
CA ILE A 92 -12.61 -8.37 -8.82
C ILE A 92 -11.84 -9.45 -9.58
N ASP A 93 -11.60 -9.20 -10.85
CA ASP A 93 -10.74 -10.08 -11.63
C ASP A 93 -9.34 -10.06 -11.02
N PRO A 94 -8.74 -11.22 -10.73
CA PRO A 94 -7.40 -11.27 -10.11
C PRO A 94 -6.32 -10.53 -10.90
N THR A 95 -6.40 -10.53 -12.23
CA THR A 95 -5.43 -9.81 -13.06
C THR A 95 -5.55 -8.31 -12.88
N LEU A 96 -6.78 -7.79 -12.85
CA LEU A 96 -7.02 -6.37 -12.62
C LEU A 96 -6.55 -5.97 -11.23
N GLU A 97 -6.86 -6.78 -10.22
CA GLU A 97 -6.41 -6.52 -8.86
C GLU A 97 -4.88 -6.41 -8.79
N HIS A 98 -4.20 -7.36 -9.42
CA HIS A 98 -2.73 -7.33 -9.49
C HIS A 98 -2.22 -6.05 -10.15
N MET A 99 -2.83 -5.64 -11.24
CA MET A 99 -2.45 -4.41 -11.95
C MET A 99 -2.61 -3.17 -11.09
N LEU A 100 -3.73 -3.07 -10.39
CA LEU A 100 -4.00 -1.91 -9.52
C LEU A 100 -3.03 -1.84 -8.36
N VAL A 101 -2.78 -2.96 -7.70
CA VAL A 101 -1.88 -3.00 -6.55
C VAL A 101 -0.43 -2.77 -6.97
N SER A 102 0.01 -3.36 -8.09
CA SER A 102 1.33 -3.09 -8.66
C SER A 102 1.50 -1.61 -8.99
N GLY A 103 0.48 -0.99 -9.56
CA GLY A 103 0.50 0.43 -9.89
C GLY A 103 0.66 1.31 -8.65
N LEU A 104 0.02 0.94 -7.55
CA LEU A 104 0.15 1.66 -6.29
C LEU A 104 1.60 1.67 -5.79
N PHE A 105 2.23 0.51 -5.73
CA PHE A 105 3.61 0.43 -5.23
C PHE A 105 4.61 1.06 -6.18
N SER A 106 4.44 0.88 -7.49
CA SER A 106 5.30 1.53 -8.47
C SER A 106 5.22 3.05 -8.36
N ALA A 107 4.01 3.59 -8.21
CA ALA A 107 3.82 5.02 -8.03
C ALA A 107 4.42 5.50 -6.70
N PHE A 108 4.24 4.74 -5.63
CA PHE A 108 4.79 5.07 -4.32
C PHE A 108 6.31 5.21 -4.37
N PHE A 109 7.00 4.27 -5.01
CA PHE A 109 8.46 4.30 -5.07
C PHE A 109 9.02 5.37 -5.99
N GLU A 110 8.20 5.97 -6.84
CA GLU A 110 8.66 7.06 -7.71
C GLU A 110 9.19 8.26 -6.93
N VAL A 111 8.68 8.51 -5.72
CA VAL A 111 9.18 9.63 -4.90
C VAL A 111 10.63 9.43 -4.50
N ILE A 112 11.07 8.18 -4.34
CA ILE A 112 12.46 7.86 -3.99
C ILE A 112 13.32 7.85 -5.25
N ILE A 113 12.83 7.23 -6.32
CA ILE A 113 13.56 7.13 -7.60
C ILE A 113 13.88 8.52 -8.15
N HIS A 114 12.94 9.45 -8.04
CA HIS A 114 13.09 10.80 -8.58
C HIS A 114 13.61 11.83 -7.57
N ASP A 115 14.10 11.39 -6.42
CA ASP A 115 14.66 12.27 -5.39
C ASP A 115 13.71 13.41 -4.98
N ILE A 116 12.43 13.11 -4.85
CA ILE A 116 11.44 14.09 -4.42
C ILE A 116 11.75 14.52 -2.98
N PRO A 117 11.78 15.85 -2.68
CA PRO A 117 11.96 16.30 -1.31
C PRO A 117 10.90 15.71 -0.38
N TYR A 118 11.28 15.41 0.87
CA TYR A 118 10.41 14.72 1.81
C TYR A 118 9.04 15.39 1.96
N GLU A 119 8.99 16.71 2.10
CA GLU A 119 7.74 17.43 2.27
C GLU A 119 6.78 17.24 1.09
N ASP A 120 7.33 17.25 -0.12
CA ASP A 120 6.55 17.02 -1.33
C ASP A 120 6.15 15.55 -1.44
N ALA A 121 7.04 14.64 -1.05
CA ALA A 121 6.74 13.20 -1.04
C ALA A 121 5.59 12.88 -0.10
N VAL A 122 5.53 13.50 1.07
CA VAL A 122 4.41 13.35 2.02
C VAL A 122 3.11 13.75 1.32
N LYS A 123 3.09 14.91 0.68
CA LYS A 123 1.91 15.41 0.00
C LYS A 123 1.47 14.47 -1.13
N TYR A 124 2.40 14.07 -1.98
CA TYR A 124 2.08 13.22 -3.13
C TYR A 124 1.61 11.84 -2.72
N THR A 125 2.21 11.24 -1.71
CA THR A 125 1.78 9.91 -1.25
C THR A 125 0.42 9.95 -0.57
N GLU A 126 0.09 11.03 0.14
CA GLU A 126 -1.25 11.23 0.69
C GLU A 126 -2.30 11.35 -0.43
N GLU A 127 -2.01 12.13 -1.45
CA GLU A 127 -2.90 12.27 -2.62
C GLU A 127 -3.04 10.96 -3.39
N LEU A 128 -1.94 10.23 -3.58
CA LEU A 128 -1.93 8.92 -4.21
C LEU A 128 -2.84 7.95 -3.46
N ARG A 129 -2.71 7.96 -2.15
CA ARG A 129 -3.51 7.10 -1.30
C ARG A 129 -4.99 7.46 -1.36
N ASP A 130 -5.33 8.74 -1.37
CA ASP A 130 -6.72 9.18 -1.49
C ASP A 130 -7.32 8.73 -2.81
N PHE A 131 -6.54 8.81 -3.87
CA PHE A 131 -6.97 8.35 -5.19
C PHE A 131 -7.29 6.85 -5.18
N TYR A 132 -6.39 6.03 -4.64
CA TYR A 132 -6.60 4.58 -4.58
C TYR A 132 -7.73 4.20 -3.64
N SER A 133 -7.85 4.89 -2.51
CA SER A 133 -8.96 4.64 -1.57
C SER A 133 -10.32 4.89 -2.20
N ALA A 134 -10.44 5.97 -2.98
CA ALA A 134 -11.69 6.26 -3.69
C ALA A 134 -12.02 5.14 -4.68
N GLY A 135 -11.02 4.66 -5.42
CA GLY A 135 -11.19 3.55 -6.35
C GLY A 135 -11.60 2.26 -5.65
N TRP A 136 -10.93 1.91 -4.56
CA TRP A 136 -11.25 0.71 -3.80
C TRP A 136 -12.65 0.77 -3.18
N LYS A 137 -13.06 1.93 -2.66
CA LYS A 137 -14.42 2.11 -2.15
C LYS A 137 -15.44 1.82 -3.24
N LYS A 138 -15.20 2.31 -4.43
CA LYS A 138 -16.10 2.04 -5.56
C LYS A 138 -16.20 0.55 -5.87
N ILE A 139 -15.07 -0.11 -5.94
CA ILE A 139 -15.02 -1.55 -6.25
C ILE A 139 -15.69 -2.37 -5.13
N MET A 140 -15.47 -1.99 -3.88
CA MET A 140 -16.02 -2.71 -2.73
C MET A 140 -17.48 -2.37 -2.42
N GLY A 141 -18.07 -1.39 -3.09
CA GLY A 141 -19.46 -1.02 -2.88
C GLY A 141 -19.70 -0.12 -1.68
N PHE A 142 -18.72 0.68 -1.31
CA PHE A 142 -18.84 1.64 -0.22
C PHE A 142 -19.50 2.93 -0.67
#